data_a18ef8b4c8c0e484eafd0f92ef825c4e
#
_entry.id   a18ef8b4c8c0e484eafd0f92ef825c4e
#
_cell.length_a   1.000
_cell.length_b   1.000
_cell.length_c   1.000
_cell.angle_alpha   90.00
_cell.angle_beta   90.00
_cell.angle_gamma   90.00
#
_symmetry.space_group_name_H-M   'P 1'
#
loop_
_entity.id
_entity.type
_entity.pdbx_description
1 polymer ?
#
loop_
_entity_poly.entity_id
_entity_poly.type
_entity_poly.pdbx_seq_one_letter_code
_entity_poly.pdbx_strand_id
1 'polypeptide(L)'
;MAPLRRLANLGLDLAFPATCAGCQREGEPLCAACRPALDVRLGLPGGTPIGLPAEIPIPLLQLDWCAPFTGTVRTALHDLKYAGERRLANPLGAAVARRWARIGVGADIVVPVPIHADRERRRGYDQAALIAEVAARDLRLPFVCALERGRATVAQFELGRDDRAANVEGAFRVRGRGTGNTGGTGPSPGPSPSLNPSPSPNPVRGRWVLLVDDVVTTGSTLAACATALIQAGALAVSGIAVARER
;
A
#
# COMPACT_ATOMS: atom_id res chain seq x y z
N MET A 1 12.39 7.40 23.23
CA MET A 1 11.72 8.56 22.54
C MET A 1 10.24 8.29 22.16
N ALA A 2 9.66 7.13 22.45
CA ALA A 2 8.25 6.80 22.15
C ALA A 2 7.17 7.51 23.01
N PRO A 3 7.37 7.79 24.32
CA PRO A 3 6.29 8.37 25.14
C PRO A 3 5.99 9.84 24.84
N LEU A 4 6.98 10.65 24.49
CA LEU A 4 6.80 12.07 24.17
C LEU A 4 5.97 12.31 22.89
N ARG A 5 6.13 11.46 21.88
CA ARG A 5 5.32 11.53 20.64
C ARG A 5 3.85 11.15 20.91
N ARG A 6 3.58 10.23 21.84
CA ARG A 6 2.20 9.87 22.22
C ARG A 6 1.52 11.01 22.97
N LEU A 7 2.21 11.70 23.87
CA LEU A 7 1.68 12.85 24.61
C LEU A 7 1.42 14.06 23.70
N ALA A 8 2.31 14.34 22.75
CA ALA A 8 2.12 15.42 21.77
C ALA A 8 0.92 15.13 20.84
N ASN A 9 0.71 13.87 20.43
CA ASN A 9 -0.45 13.50 19.62
C ASN A 9 -1.74 13.58 20.44
N LEU A 10 -1.75 13.20 21.73
CA LEU A 10 -2.92 13.36 22.60
C LEU A 10 -3.33 14.83 22.78
N GLY A 11 -2.35 15.73 22.91
CA GLY A 11 -2.62 17.18 23.05
C GLY A 11 -3.19 17.78 21.76
N LEU A 12 -2.69 17.35 20.59
CA LEU A 12 -3.21 17.76 19.28
C LEU A 12 -4.62 17.19 19.02
N ASP A 13 -4.87 15.95 19.43
CA ASP A 13 -6.19 15.31 19.28
C ASP A 13 -7.25 15.97 20.17
N LEU A 14 -6.85 16.54 21.31
CA LEU A 14 -7.74 17.28 22.20
C LEU A 14 -8.07 18.69 21.65
N ALA A 15 -7.10 19.33 21.00
CA ALA A 15 -7.27 20.66 20.41
C ALA A 15 -7.95 20.65 19.04
N PHE A 16 -7.78 19.55 18.29
CA PHE A 16 -8.36 19.33 16.95
C PHE A 16 -8.95 17.92 16.86
N PRO A 17 -10.16 17.71 17.40
CA PRO A 17 -10.81 16.41 17.34
C PRO A 17 -11.02 16.00 15.89
N ALA A 18 -10.76 14.71 15.58
CA ALA A 18 -11.08 14.19 14.28
C ALA A 18 -12.57 14.26 14.01
N THR A 19 -12.93 14.52 12.76
CA THR A 19 -14.31 14.42 12.29
C THR A 19 -14.50 13.11 11.54
N CYS A 20 -15.56 12.38 11.88
CA CYS A 20 -15.84 11.09 11.26
C CYS A 20 -16.14 11.24 9.76
N ALA A 21 -15.38 10.55 8.90
CA ALA A 21 -15.56 10.57 7.45
C ALA A 21 -16.97 10.12 6.96
N GLY A 22 -17.72 9.42 7.81
CA GLY A 22 -19.09 8.97 7.50
C GLY A 22 -20.19 9.91 7.97
N CYS A 23 -20.24 10.15 9.28
CA CYS A 23 -21.36 10.88 9.89
C CYS A 23 -21.02 12.30 10.35
N GLN A 24 -19.81 12.77 10.13
CA GLN A 24 -19.29 14.10 10.47
C GLN A 24 -19.31 14.43 11.98
N ARG A 25 -19.44 13.44 12.85
CA ARG A 25 -19.34 13.65 14.31
C ARG A 25 -17.88 13.78 14.70
N GLU A 26 -17.63 14.69 15.64
CA GLU A 26 -16.30 14.83 16.25
C GLU A 26 -15.93 13.63 17.11
N GLY A 27 -14.63 13.36 17.24
CA GLY A 27 -14.03 12.34 18.07
C GLY A 27 -13.14 11.37 17.29
N GLU A 28 -13.69 10.42 16.56
CA GLU A 28 -12.93 9.43 15.78
C GLU A 28 -12.96 9.73 14.29
N PRO A 29 -11.85 9.53 13.55
CA PRO A 29 -11.81 9.76 12.10
C PRO A 29 -12.75 8.80 11.33
N LEU A 30 -13.08 7.66 11.93
CA LEU A 30 -14.15 6.76 11.50
C LEU A 30 -14.76 6.09 12.74
N CYS A 31 -15.93 6.56 13.16
CA CYS A 31 -16.59 6.09 14.38
C CYS A 31 -17.15 4.66 14.25
N ALA A 32 -17.43 4.03 15.38
CA ALA A 32 -17.92 2.65 15.45
C ALA A 32 -19.18 2.41 14.59
N ALA A 33 -20.09 3.40 14.51
CA ALA A 33 -21.31 3.29 13.69
C ALA A 33 -21.04 3.34 12.18
N CYS A 34 -19.93 3.96 11.72
CA CYS A 34 -19.58 4.09 10.32
C CYS A 34 -18.58 3.02 9.85
N ARG A 35 -17.84 2.38 10.75
CA ARG A 35 -16.87 1.29 10.42
C ARG A 35 -17.45 0.13 9.64
N PRO A 36 -18.71 -0.32 9.86
CA PRO A 36 -19.29 -1.41 9.08
C PRO A 36 -19.27 -1.19 7.56
N ALA A 37 -19.20 0.07 7.09
CA ALA A 37 -19.05 0.38 5.68
C ALA A 37 -17.76 -0.20 5.07
N LEU A 38 -16.71 -0.46 5.86
CA LEU A 38 -15.47 -1.11 5.44
C LEU A 38 -15.59 -2.65 5.41
N ASP A 39 -16.56 -3.22 6.09
CA ASP A 39 -16.68 -4.66 6.30
C ASP A 39 -17.79 -5.31 5.43
N VAL A 40 -18.31 -4.57 4.43
CA VAL A 40 -19.41 -5.02 3.55
C VAL A 40 -19.12 -6.38 2.92
N ARG A 41 -17.87 -6.66 2.60
CA ARG A 41 -17.46 -7.93 2.01
C ARG A 41 -16.93 -8.95 3.01
N LEU A 42 -16.86 -8.62 4.29
CA LEU A 42 -16.23 -9.49 5.29
C LEU A 42 -16.86 -10.88 5.36
N GLY A 43 -18.18 -10.98 5.18
CA GLY A 43 -18.92 -12.26 5.18
C GLY A 43 -18.95 -13.00 3.83
N LEU A 44 -18.47 -12.39 2.74
CA LEU A 44 -18.51 -13.01 1.42
C LEU A 44 -17.32 -13.96 1.22
N PRO A 45 -17.48 -15.06 0.43
CA PRO A 45 -16.35 -15.91 0.03
C PRO A 45 -15.25 -15.09 -0.67
N GLY A 46 -14.02 -15.58 -0.57
CA GLY A 46 -12.91 -15.06 -1.38
C GLY A 46 -13.16 -15.30 -2.86
N GLY A 47 -12.71 -14.39 -3.71
CA GLY A 47 -12.88 -14.53 -5.15
C GLY A 47 -14.31 -14.30 -5.66
N THR A 48 -15.27 -13.84 -4.82
CA THR A 48 -16.60 -13.45 -5.31
C THR A 48 -16.48 -12.15 -6.09
N PRO A 49 -16.51 -12.19 -7.45
CA PRO A 49 -16.28 -11.02 -8.26
C PRO A 49 -17.57 -10.25 -8.40
N ILE A 50 -17.75 -9.20 -7.60
CA ILE A 50 -18.74 -8.21 -7.98
C ILE A 50 -18.04 -7.23 -8.93
N GLY A 51 -18.17 -7.51 -10.24
CA GLY A 51 -17.75 -6.61 -11.31
C GLY A 51 -16.23 -6.50 -11.55
N LEU A 52 -15.39 -7.48 -11.15
CA LEU A 52 -14.06 -7.64 -11.75
C LEU A 52 -14.20 -8.20 -13.18
N PRO A 53 -13.22 -7.94 -14.07
CA PRO A 53 -13.04 -8.79 -15.22
C PRO A 53 -13.11 -10.25 -14.77
N ALA A 54 -13.66 -11.13 -15.60
CA ALA A 54 -13.86 -12.54 -15.25
C ALA A 54 -12.57 -13.26 -14.80
N GLU A 55 -11.42 -12.63 -15.02
CA GLU A 55 -10.09 -13.17 -14.72
C GLU A 55 -9.33 -12.26 -13.77
N ILE A 56 -8.67 -12.87 -12.78
CA ILE A 56 -7.71 -12.19 -11.93
C ILE A 56 -6.51 -11.81 -12.80
N PRO A 57 -6.06 -10.53 -12.78
CA PRO A 57 -4.92 -10.12 -13.60
C PRO A 57 -3.66 -10.94 -13.27
N ILE A 58 -3.09 -11.60 -14.28
CA ILE A 58 -1.82 -12.34 -14.17
C ILE A 58 -0.69 -11.36 -13.81
N PRO A 59 0.24 -11.70 -12.89
CA PRO A 59 0.46 -13.02 -12.25
C PRO A 59 -0.10 -13.13 -10.81
N LEU A 60 -1.17 -12.40 -10.47
CA LEU A 60 -1.75 -12.48 -9.13
C LEU A 60 -2.44 -13.84 -8.92
N LEU A 61 -2.21 -14.47 -7.75
CA LEU A 61 -2.93 -15.67 -7.34
C LEU A 61 -4.33 -15.36 -6.83
N GLN A 62 -4.48 -14.24 -6.15
CA GLN A 62 -5.75 -13.77 -5.59
C GLN A 62 -5.79 -12.24 -5.63
N LEU A 63 -6.96 -11.70 -5.90
CA LEU A 63 -7.25 -10.28 -5.77
C LEU A 63 -8.58 -10.09 -5.06
N ASP A 64 -8.58 -9.29 -3.99
CA ASP A 64 -9.80 -8.99 -3.22
C ASP A 64 -9.82 -7.51 -2.78
N TRP A 65 -10.95 -7.08 -2.19
CA TRP A 65 -11.15 -5.76 -1.64
C TRP A 65 -12.16 -5.78 -0.50
N CYS A 66 -12.17 -4.75 0.38
CA CYS A 66 -13.04 -4.72 1.55
C CYS A 66 -14.45 -4.19 1.23
N ALA A 67 -14.55 -3.13 0.40
CA ALA A 67 -15.81 -2.42 0.15
C ALA A 67 -15.85 -1.76 -1.24
N PRO A 68 -17.02 -1.36 -1.76
CA PRO A 68 -17.13 -0.49 -2.93
C PRO A 68 -16.59 0.91 -2.60
N PHE A 69 -16.01 1.59 -3.63
CA PHE A 69 -15.50 2.95 -3.51
C PHE A 69 -16.65 3.98 -3.56
N THR A 70 -17.51 3.98 -2.54
CA THR A 70 -18.69 4.85 -2.43
C THR A 70 -18.88 5.36 -1.01
N GLY A 71 -19.72 6.37 -0.82
CA GLY A 71 -20.14 6.87 0.49
C GLY A 71 -18.98 7.08 1.47
N THR A 72 -19.13 6.59 2.68
CA THR A 72 -18.16 6.69 3.78
C THR A 72 -16.74 6.21 3.38
N VAL A 73 -16.65 5.13 2.61
CA VAL A 73 -15.34 4.56 2.19
C VAL A 73 -14.62 5.51 1.25
N ARG A 74 -15.34 6.12 0.29
CA ARG A 74 -14.80 7.12 -0.62
C ARG A 74 -14.32 8.36 0.14
N THR A 75 -15.14 8.87 1.08
CA THR A 75 -14.78 10.03 1.91
C THR A 75 -13.53 9.72 2.75
N ALA A 76 -13.49 8.59 3.44
CA ALA A 76 -12.33 8.21 4.26
C ALA A 76 -11.04 8.11 3.45
N LEU A 77 -11.09 7.50 2.26
CA LEU A 77 -9.92 7.42 1.38
C LEU A 77 -9.54 8.77 0.78
N HIS A 78 -10.51 9.65 0.51
CA HIS A 78 -10.26 11.03 0.07
C HIS A 78 -9.57 11.84 1.17
N ASP A 79 -10.06 11.76 2.40
CA ASP A 79 -9.52 12.51 3.54
C ASP A 79 -8.11 12.01 3.90
N LEU A 80 -7.88 10.69 3.83
CA LEU A 80 -6.53 10.12 3.92
C LEU A 80 -5.62 10.64 2.80
N LYS A 81 -6.12 10.83 1.57
CA LYS A 81 -5.31 11.27 0.42
C LYS A 81 -5.05 12.78 0.38
N TYR A 82 -6.02 13.60 0.80
CA TYR A 82 -6.01 15.03 0.49
C TYR A 82 -6.21 15.94 1.71
N ALA A 83 -6.90 15.49 2.76
CA ALA A 83 -7.09 16.26 3.99
C ALA A 83 -5.99 16.01 5.04
N GLY A 84 -5.05 15.09 4.78
CA GLY A 84 -3.97 14.77 5.71
C GLY A 84 -4.42 13.95 6.93
N GLU A 85 -5.63 13.40 6.94
CA GLU A 85 -6.17 12.63 8.06
C GLU A 85 -5.57 11.21 8.12
N ARG A 86 -4.29 11.15 8.56
CA ARG A 86 -3.51 9.89 8.62
C ARG A 86 -4.08 8.87 9.62
N ARG A 87 -4.87 9.32 10.62
CA ARG A 87 -5.50 8.45 11.61
C ARG A 87 -6.46 7.45 10.96
N LEU A 88 -6.99 7.77 9.75
CA LEU A 88 -7.81 6.87 8.94
C LEU A 88 -7.08 5.60 8.50
N ALA A 89 -5.74 5.60 8.45
CA ALA A 89 -4.97 4.41 8.12
C ALA A 89 -5.26 3.24 9.08
N ASN A 90 -5.56 3.52 10.37
CA ASN A 90 -5.88 2.49 11.35
C ASN A 90 -7.17 1.71 11.01
N PRO A 91 -8.36 2.33 10.88
CA PRO A 91 -9.57 1.59 10.54
C PRO A 91 -9.52 0.95 9.15
N LEU A 92 -8.85 1.60 8.17
CA LEU A 92 -8.71 1.09 6.81
C LEU A 92 -7.79 -0.15 6.76
N GLY A 93 -6.61 -0.09 7.38
CA GLY A 93 -5.68 -1.22 7.45
C GLY A 93 -6.23 -2.38 8.29
N ALA A 94 -6.94 -2.09 9.38
CA ALA A 94 -7.61 -3.13 10.16
C ALA A 94 -8.72 -3.85 9.35
N ALA A 95 -9.45 -3.14 8.47
CA ALA A 95 -10.42 -3.77 7.58
C ALA A 95 -9.74 -4.71 6.57
N VAL A 96 -8.61 -4.28 5.98
CA VAL A 96 -7.79 -5.11 5.10
C VAL A 96 -7.33 -6.37 5.84
N ALA A 97 -6.80 -6.23 7.06
CA ALA A 97 -6.35 -7.37 7.85
C ALA A 97 -7.49 -8.35 8.17
N ARG A 98 -8.65 -7.85 8.62
CA ARG A 98 -9.82 -8.71 8.88
C ARG A 98 -10.28 -9.46 7.64
N ARG A 99 -10.37 -8.76 6.50
CA ARG A 99 -10.77 -9.38 5.24
C ARG A 99 -9.77 -10.45 4.82
N TRP A 100 -8.47 -10.14 4.82
CA TRP A 100 -7.44 -11.07 4.42
C TRP A 100 -7.34 -12.29 5.35
N ALA A 101 -7.43 -12.10 6.66
CA ALA A 101 -7.42 -13.20 7.63
C ALA A 101 -8.54 -14.22 7.40
N ARG A 102 -9.66 -13.78 6.80
CA ARG A 102 -10.83 -14.64 6.54
C ARG A 102 -10.76 -15.39 5.21
N ILE A 103 -10.18 -14.77 4.17
CA ILE A 103 -10.28 -15.28 2.79
C ILE A 103 -8.91 -15.45 2.11
N GLY A 104 -7.85 -14.96 2.71
CA GLY A 104 -6.52 -15.00 2.12
C GLY A 104 -5.99 -16.42 2.03
N VAL A 105 -5.38 -16.71 0.88
CA VAL A 105 -4.75 -18.01 0.62
C VAL A 105 -3.37 -18.16 1.30
N GLY A 106 -2.87 -17.09 1.91
CA GLY A 106 -1.59 -17.04 2.63
C GLY A 106 -0.77 -15.80 2.27
N ALA A 107 0.23 -15.52 3.09
CA ALA A 107 1.29 -14.54 2.83
C ALA A 107 2.41 -14.69 3.86
N ASP A 108 3.65 -14.39 3.46
CA ASP A 108 4.81 -14.33 4.36
C ASP A 108 5.19 -12.90 4.72
N ILE A 109 4.87 -11.94 3.85
CA ILE A 109 5.19 -10.53 4.02
C ILE A 109 4.11 -9.64 3.38
N VAL A 110 3.98 -8.42 3.90
CA VAL A 110 3.11 -7.37 3.34
C VAL A 110 3.95 -6.30 2.67
N VAL A 111 3.58 -5.96 1.44
CA VAL A 111 4.26 -4.95 0.61
C VAL A 111 3.21 -3.93 0.13
N PRO A 112 3.41 -2.62 0.36
CA PRO A 112 2.53 -1.60 -0.19
C PRO A 112 2.76 -1.42 -1.70
N VAL A 113 1.69 -1.10 -2.44
CA VAL A 113 1.81 -0.58 -3.80
C VAL A 113 2.34 0.85 -3.73
N PRO A 114 3.51 1.15 -4.34
CA PRO A 114 4.13 2.47 -4.19
C PRO A 114 3.38 3.53 -5.01
N ILE A 115 3.17 4.70 -4.42
CA ILE A 115 2.68 5.86 -5.14
C ILE A 115 3.81 6.51 -5.96
N HIS A 116 3.43 7.40 -6.88
CA HIS A 116 4.41 8.19 -7.63
C HIS A 116 5.15 9.16 -6.68
N ALA A 117 6.48 9.27 -6.82
CA ALA A 117 7.34 10.09 -5.95
C ALA A 117 6.87 11.57 -5.85
N ASP A 118 6.29 12.15 -6.91
CA ASP A 118 5.74 13.51 -6.86
C ASP A 118 4.51 13.61 -5.97
N ARG A 119 3.67 12.58 -5.96
CA ARG A 119 2.49 12.53 -5.08
C ARG A 119 2.90 12.34 -3.63
N GLU A 120 3.91 11.51 -3.37
CA GLU A 120 4.48 11.32 -2.04
C GLU A 120 5.07 12.64 -1.52
N ARG A 121 5.86 13.36 -2.34
CA ARG A 121 6.41 14.68 -1.96
C ARG A 121 5.33 15.71 -1.64
N ARG A 122 4.24 15.76 -2.44
CA ARG A 122 3.13 16.71 -2.20
C ARG A 122 2.33 16.39 -0.96
N ARG A 123 2.13 15.11 -0.65
CA ARG A 123 1.33 14.63 0.50
C ARG A 123 2.16 14.50 1.77
N GLY A 124 3.47 14.29 1.64
CA GLY A 124 4.38 14.00 2.75
C GLY A 124 4.25 12.57 3.30
N TYR A 125 3.49 11.69 2.63
CA TYR A 125 3.34 10.26 2.97
C TYR A 125 2.75 9.45 1.81
N ASP A 126 2.95 8.13 1.89
CA ASP A 126 2.32 7.12 1.04
C ASP A 126 1.13 6.49 1.80
N GLN A 127 -0.09 6.69 1.29
CA GLN A 127 -1.31 6.18 1.92
C GLN A 127 -1.38 4.65 1.90
N ALA A 128 -0.94 4.01 0.81
CA ALA A 128 -0.92 2.55 0.73
C ALA A 128 0.07 1.96 1.74
N ALA A 129 1.22 2.63 1.95
CA ALA A 129 2.18 2.22 2.97
C ALA A 129 1.60 2.33 4.39
N LEU A 130 0.90 3.41 4.73
CA LEU A 130 0.25 3.55 6.04
C LEU A 130 -0.81 2.46 6.27
N ILE A 131 -1.64 2.17 5.28
CA ILE A 131 -2.67 1.12 5.35
C ILE A 131 -2.00 -0.26 5.49
N ALA A 132 -0.98 -0.54 4.67
CA ALA A 132 -0.26 -1.81 4.66
C ALA A 132 0.49 -2.08 5.96
N GLU A 133 1.08 -1.05 6.58
CA GLU A 133 1.75 -1.17 7.88
C GLU A 133 0.78 -1.60 8.98
N VAL A 134 -0.41 -1.01 9.02
CA VAL A 134 -1.47 -1.42 9.95
C VAL A 134 -1.94 -2.83 9.65
N ALA A 135 -2.19 -3.17 8.39
CA ALA A 135 -2.61 -4.51 8.00
C ALA A 135 -1.56 -5.58 8.37
N ALA A 136 -0.28 -5.29 8.13
CA ALA A 136 0.83 -6.18 8.47
C ALA A 136 0.91 -6.44 9.99
N ARG A 137 0.80 -5.37 10.80
CA ARG A 137 0.77 -5.47 12.26
C ARG A 137 -0.38 -6.36 12.74
N ASP A 138 -1.59 -6.16 12.22
CA ASP A 138 -2.78 -6.87 12.66
C ASP A 138 -2.79 -8.33 12.17
N LEU A 139 -2.18 -8.60 10.99
CA LEU A 139 -1.92 -9.95 10.47
C LEU A 139 -0.70 -10.63 11.11
N ARG A 140 0.12 -9.91 11.89
CA ARG A 140 1.39 -10.37 12.46
C ARG A 140 2.39 -10.80 11.39
N LEU A 141 2.40 -10.10 10.26
CA LEU A 141 3.33 -10.31 9.14
C LEU A 141 4.37 -9.19 9.10
N PRO A 142 5.60 -9.46 8.61
CA PRO A 142 6.57 -8.43 8.33
C PRO A 142 6.06 -7.43 7.30
N PHE A 143 6.31 -6.12 7.52
CA PHE A 143 6.05 -5.04 6.58
C PHE A 143 7.33 -4.64 5.86
N VAL A 144 7.30 -4.57 4.52
CA VAL A 144 8.47 -4.27 3.70
C VAL A 144 8.09 -3.34 2.53
N CYS A 145 8.68 -2.15 2.47
CA CYS A 145 8.59 -1.26 1.30
C CYS A 145 9.54 -1.75 0.19
N ALA A 146 9.23 -2.91 -0.40
CA ALA A 146 10.09 -3.59 -1.37
C ALA A 146 10.05 -2.98 -2.78
N LEU A 147 9.00 -2.25 -3.11
CA LEU A 147 8.79 -1.70 -4.45
C LEU A 147 9.09 -0.20 -4.53
N GLU A 148 9.52 0.23 -5.69
CA GLU A 148 9.56 1.63 -6.09
C GLU A 148 8.92 1.79 -7.46
N ARG A 149 8.28 2.93 -7.68
CA ARG A 149 7.77 3.30 -8.98
C ARG A 149 8.86 4.04 -9.76
N GLY A 150 9.22 3.51 -10.93
CA GLY A 150 10.18 4.16 -11.84
C GLY A 150 9.67 5.53 -12.28
N ARG A 151 10.58 6.45 -12.62
CA ARG A 151 10.21 7.69 -13.29
C ARG A 151 9.73 7.34 -14.69
N ALA A 152 8.55 7.82 -15.10
CA ALA A 152 8.15 7.77 -16.50
C ALA A 152 9.22 8.52 -17.32
N THR A 153 9.88 7.82 -18.23
CA THR A 153 10.74 8.49 -19.22
C THR A 153 9.85 9.30 -20.15
N VAL A 154 10.35 10.50 -20.55
CA VAL A 154 9.62 11.52 -21.33
C VAL A 154 9.03 10.99 -22.66
N ALA A 155 9.49 9.86 -23.16
CA ALA A 155 8.99 9.20 -24.38
C ALA A 155 7.57 8.60 -24.27
N GLN A 156 6.91 8.64 -23.10
CA GLN A 156 5.60 8.01 -22.86
C GLN A 156 4.42 9.01 -22.89
N PHE A 157 4.66 10.28 -23.22
CA PHE A 157 3.60 11.31 -23.20
C PHE A 157 2.75 11.39 -24.48
N GLU A 158 3.10 10.66 -25.55
CA GLU A 158 2.43 10.78 -26.85
C GLU A 158 1.46 9.64 -27.21
N LEU A 159 1.21 8.67 -26.32
CA LEU A 159 0.38 7.52 -26.62
C LEU A 159 -1.04 7.64 -26.05
N GLY A 160 -2.02 7.31 -26.91
CA GLY A 160 -3.45 7.49 -26.70
C GLY A 160 -4.07 6.64 -25.58
N ARG A 161 -5.39 6.80 -25.39
CA ARG A 161 -6.18 6.21 -24.30
C ARG A 161 -6.18 4.68 -24.23
N ASP A 162 -5.92 3.98 -25.31
CA ASP A 162 -5.99 2.52 -25.41
C ASP A 162 -4.70 1.82 -24.95
N ASP A 163 -3.58 2.55 -24.83
CA ASP A 163 -2.28 2.01 -24.43
C ASP A 163 -2.02 1.99 -22.92
N ARG A 164 -3.01 2.29 -22.09
CA ARG A 164 -2.82 2.32 -20.62
C ARG A 164 -2.50 0.96 -19.99
N ALA A 165 -2.86 -0.14 -20.64
CA ALA A 165 -2.51 -1.48 -20.20
C ALA A 165 -1.04 -1.82 -20.52
N ALA A 166 -0.50 -1.41 -21.67
CA ALA A 166 0.88 -1.62 -22.09
C ALA A 166 1.89 -0.72 -21.34
N ASN A 167 1.43 0.44 -20.83
CA ASN A 167 2.29 1.43 -20.15
C ASN A 167 2.69 1.09 -18.71
N VAL A 168 2.30 -0.07 -18.19
CA VAL A 168 2.58 -0.46 -16.80
C VAL A 168 3.73 -1.45 -16.71
N GLU A 169 4.14 -2.05 -17.84
CA GLU A 169 5.28 -2.96 -17.90
C GLU A 169 6.59 -2.20 -17.69
N GLY A 170 7.35 -2.55 -16.63
CA GLY A 170 8.57 -1.82 -16.24
C GLY A 170 8.37 -0.57 -15.37
N ALA A 171 7.12 -0.20 -15.04
CA ALA A 171 6.85 0.95 -14.17
C ALA A 171 7.25 0.74 -12.71
N PHE A 172 7.43 -0.50 -12.29
CA PHE A 172 7.79 -0.87 -10.91
C PHE A 172 9.08 -1.69 -10.88
N ARG A 173 9.88 -1.47 -9.83
CA ARG A 173 11.12 -2.22 -9.58
C ARG A 173 11.21 -2.58 -8.10
N VAL A 174 11.84 -3.71 -7.80
CA VAL A 174 12.17 -4.04 -6.43
C VAL A 174 13.39 -3.22 -6.01
N ARG A 175 13.28 -2.55 -4.86
CA ARG A 175 14.38 -1.76 -4.28
C ARG A 175 15.55 -2.70 -3.95
N GLY A 176 16.66 -2.55 -4.68
CA GLY A 176 17.94 -3.10 -4.24
C GLY A 176 18.37 -2.36 -2.97
N ARG A 177 18.79 -3.07 -1.94
CA ARG A 177 19.43 -2.43 -0.78
C ARG A 177 20.82 -1.96 -1.21
N GLY A 178 20.92 -0.67 -1.59
CA GLY A 178 22.19 -0.03 -1.96
C GLY A 178 21.92 1.30 -2.64
N THR A 179 21.82 2.32 -1.85
CA THR A 179 22.36 3.69 -1.88
C THR A 179 21.47 4.57 -1.02
N GLY A 180 21.74 4.58 0.27
CA GLY A 180 21.37 5.71 1.09
C GLY A 180 22.11 6.94 0.56
N ASN A 181 21.40 7.89 -0.02
CA ASN A 181 21.92 9.18 -0.38
C ASN A 181 22.15 9.99 0.92
N THR A 182 23.31 9.84 1.51
CA THR A 182 23.82 10.83 2.46
C THR A 182 24.67 11.82 1.67
N GLY A 183 24.06 12.93 1.28
CA GLY A 183 24.81 14.12 0.88
C GLY A 183 25.64 14.61 2.07
N GLY A 184 26.93 14.39 1.99
CA GLY A 184 27.92 14.88 2.93
C GLY A 184 29.26 14.95 2.23
N THR A 185 29.66 16.14 1.82
CA THR A 185 31.00 16.47 1.32
C THR A 185 31.98 16.46 2.46
N GLY A 186 32.95 15.53 2.44
CA GLY A 186 34.12 15.52 3.31
C GLY A 186 35.20 14.62 2.73
N PRO A 187 36.51 14.98 2.79
CA PRO A 187 37.56 14.27 2.06
C PRO A 187 37.95 12.95 2.69
N SER A 188 38.22 11.97 1.81
CA SER A 188 38.56 10.59 2.11
C SER A 188 39.91 10.38 2.82
N PRO A 189 40.02 9.35 3.66
CA PRO A 189 41.25 8.59 3.82
C PRO A 189 41.18 7.25 3.07
N GLY A 190 42.31 6.80 2.59
CA GLY A 190 42.54 5.76 1.60
C GLY A 190 42.04 4.32 1.87
N PRO A 191 42.25 3.42 0.91
CA PRO A 191 41.54 2.15 0.83
C PRO A 191 42.13 1.10 1.78
N SER A 192 41.30 0.65 2.72
CA SER A 192 41.51 -0.64 3.38
C SER A 192 40.80 -1.74 2.58
N PRO A 193 41.34 -2.95 2.46
CA PRO A 193 40.70 -4.04 1.73
C PRO A 193 39.46 -4.52 2.47
N SER A 194 38.30 -4.06 2.05
CA SER A 194 37.03 -4.54 2.59
C SER A 194 36.69 -5.89 1.95
N LEU A 195 36.59 -6.91 2.79
CA LEU A 195 35.86 -8.14 2.53
C LEU A 195 34.52 -7.79 1.87
N ASN A 196 34.26 -8.38 0.70
CA ASN A 196 33.02 -8.18 -0.06
C ASN A 196 31.81 -8.27 0.87
N PRO A 197 30.97 -7.20 1.00
CA PRO A 197 29.72 -7.32 1.70
C PRO A 197 28.85 -8.29 0.89
N SER A 198 28.48 -9.41 1.52
CA SER A 198 27.48 -10.32 0.95
C SER A 198 26.28 -9.49 0.53
N PRO A 199 25.75 -9.66 -0.69
CA PRO A 199 24.59 -8.92 -1.14
C PRO A 199 23.46 -9.12 -0.12
N SER A 200 22.98 -8.03 0.46
CA SER A 200 21.88 -8.11 1.44
C SER A 200 20.72 -8.90 0.81
N PRO A 201 20.17 -9.91 1.50
CA PRO A 201 19.19 -10.79 0.91
C PRO A 201 18.00 -9.99 0.41
N ASN A 202 17.59 -10.23 -0.84
CA ASN A 202 16.38 -9.63 -1.42
C ASN A 202 15.19 -10.02 -0.53
N PRO A 203 14.48 -9.07 0.08
CA PRO A 203 13.46 -9.37 1.10
C PRO A 203 12.26 -10.15 0.56
N VAL A 204 12.05 -10.17 -0.77
CA VAL A 204 10.91 -10.85 -1.39
C VAL A 204 11.25 -12.23 -1.96
N ARG A 205 12.55 -12.58 -2.06
CA ARG A 205 12.96 -13.84 -2.68
C ARG A 205 12.45 -15.05 -1.90
N GLY A 206 11.78 -15.95 -2.60
CA GLY A 206 11.20 -17.17 -2.02
C GLY A 206 10.05 -16.91 -1.04
N ARG A 207 9.48 -15.70 -1.04
CA ARG A 207 8.37 -15.30 -0.17
C ARG A 207 7.06 -15.20 -0.95
N TRP A 208 5.98 -15.50 -0.27
CA TRP A 208 4.64 -15.19 -0.72
C TRP A 208 4.28 -13.77 -0.27
N VAL A 209 4.05 -12.89 -1.22
CA VAL A 209 3.84 -11.45 -0.99
C VAL A 209 2.35 -11.12 -1.01
N LEU A 210 1.88 -10.41 0.02
CA LEU A 210 0.60 -9.71 0.00
C LEU A 210 0.81 -8.25 -0.40
N LEU A 211 0.37 -7.88 -1.61
CA LEU A 211 0.30 -6.48 -2.04
C LEU A 211 -0.93 -5.80 -1.45
N VAL A 212 -0.73 -4.62 -0.87
CA VAL A 212 -1.83 -3.79 -0.32
C VAL A 212 -1.89 -2.47 -1.07
N ASP A 213 -3.09 -2.12 -1.54
CA ASP A 213 -3.40 -0.85 -2.20
C ASP A 213 -4.60 -0.17 -1.52
N ASP A 214 -4.82 1.10 -1.82
CA ASP A 214 -5.98 1.85 -1.33
C ASP A 214 -7.23 1.61 -2.18
N VAL A 215 -7.13 1.68 -3.51
CA VAL A 215 -8.24 1.51 -4.44
C VAL A 215 -7.83 0.67 -5.64
N VAL A 216 -8.59 -0.35 -5.94
CA VAL A 216 -8.46 -1.14 -7.17
C VAL A 216 -9.57 -0.79 -8.16
N THR A 217 -9.20 -0.62 -9.43
CA THR A 217 -10.12 -0.53 -10.59
C THR A 217 -10.07 -1.84 -11.39
N THR A 218 -9.16 -1.94 -12.33
CA THR A 218 -8.92 -3.15 -13.14
C THR A 218 -7.93 -4.12 -12.52
N GLY A 219 -7.14 -3.69 -11.53
CA GLY A 219 -6.04 -4.47 -10.94
C GLY A 219 -4.73 -4.40 -11.72
N SER A 220 -4.65 -3.64 -12.82
CA SER A 220 -3.43 -3.54 -13.65
C SER A 220 -2.21 -3.05 -12.88
N THR A 221 -2.37 -2.11 -11.96
CA THR A 221 -1.28 -1.63 -11.08
C THR A 221 -0.76 -2.76 -10.18
N LEU A 222 -1.66 -3.52 -9.56
CA LEU A 222 -1.30 -4.66 -8.72
C LEU A 222 -0.63 -5.76 -9.54
N ALA A 223 -1.09 -6.03 -10.77
CA ALA A 223 -0.48 -6.99 -11.67
C ALA A 223 0.94 -6.60 -12.07
N ALA A 224 1.18 -5.32 -12.38
CA ALA A 224 2.53 -4.84 -12.70
C ALA A 224 3.48 -4.90 -11.50
N CYS A 225 3.00 -4.57 -10.30
CA CYS A 225 3.76 -4.76 -9.06
C CYS A 225 4.08 -6.25 -8.85
N ALA A 226 3.10 -7.13 -9.08
CA ALA A 226 3.27 -8.57 -8.97
C ALA A 226 4.31 -9.11 -9.97
N THR A 227 4.28 -8.66 -11.23
CA THR A 227 5.29 -9.00 -12.24
C THR A 227 6.69 -8.64 -11.77
N ALA A 228 6.89 -7.41 -11.26
CA ALA A 228 8.20 -6.99 -10.74
C ALA A 228 8.67 -7.83 -9.54
N LEU A 229 7.75 -8.22 -8.65
CA LEU A 229 8.07 -9.06 -7.50
C LEU A 229 8.43 -10.50 -7.91
N ILE A 230 7.69 -11.11 -8.84
CA ILE A 230 7.98 -12.44 -9.37
C ILE A 230 9.33 -12.45 -10.10
N GLN A 231 9.62 -11.44 -10.92
CA GLN A 231 10.91 -11.27 -11.57
C GLN A 231 12.07 -11.12 -10.57
N ALA A 232 11.79 -10.54 -9.41
CA ALA A 232 12.74 -10.45 -8.31
C ALA A 232 12.85 -11.73 -7.46
N GLY A 233 12.11 -12.78 -7.80
CA GLY A 233 12.17 -14.10 -7.16
C GLY A 233 11.16 -14.31 -6.04
N ALA A 234 10.07 -13.52 -5.96
CA ALA A 234 8.95 -13.87 -5.09
C ALA A 234 8.32 -15.20 -5.53
N LEU A 235 7.93 -16.02 -4.55
CA LEU A 235 7.31 -17.33 -4.82
C LEU A 235 5.90 -17.16 -5.40
N ALA A 236 5.13 -16.25 -4.84
CA ALA A 236 3.76 -15.96 -5.22
C ALA A 236 3.38 -14.54 -4.80
N VAL A 237 2.38 -13.96 -5.46
CA VAL A 237 1.86 -12.63 -5.13
C VAL A 237 0.34 -12.67 -5.13
N SER A 238 -0.25 -12.15 -4.06
CA SER A 238 -1.67 -11.86 -3.93
C SER A 238 -1.89 -10.38 -3.68
N GLY A 239 -3.05 -9.85 -4.00
CA GLY A 239 -3.38 -8.45 -3.84
C GLY A 239 -4.68 -8.23 -3.06
N ILE A 240 -4.72 -7.17 -2.26
CA ILE A 240 -5.93 -6.69 -1.60
C ILE A 240 -5.95 -5.17 -1.59
N ALA A 241 -7.13 -4.59 -1.78
CA ALA A 241 -7.35 -3.15 -1.64
C ALA A 241 -8.43 -2.84 -0.60
N VAL A 242 -8.42 -1.63 -0.05
CA VAL A 242 -9.50 -1.16 0.82
C VAL A 242 -10.80 -1.07 0.04
N ALA A 243 -10.74 -0.49 -1.15
CA ALA A 243 -11.94 -0.27 -1.93
C ALA A 243 -11.76 -0.65 -3.40
N ARG A 244 -12.92 -0.91 -4.04
CA ARG A 244 -12.98 -1.08 -5.47
C ARG A 244 -13.83 0.02 -6.12
N GLU A 245 -13.28 0.66 -7.15
CA GLU A 245 -13.96 1.58 -8.03
C GLU A 245 -14.41 0.82 -9.30
N ARG A 246 -15.66 1.05 -9.73
CA ARG A 246 -16.26 0.49 -10.95
C ARG A 246 -15.91 1.33 -12.18
#